data_9454c40824968131d0ab284c02cc2619
#
_entry.id   9454c40824968131d0ab284c02cc2619
#
_cell.length_a   1.000
_cell.length_b   1.000
_cell.length_c   1.000
_cell.angle_alpha   90.00
_cell.angle_beta   90.00
_cell.angle_gamma   90.00
#
_symmetry.space_group_name_H-M   'P 1'
#
loop_
_entity.id
_entity.type
_entity.pdbx_description
1 polymer ?
#
loop_
_entity_poly.entity_id
_entity_poly.type
_entity_poly.pdbx_seq_one_letter_code
_entity_poly.pdbx_strand_id
1 'polypeptide(L)'
;MNSLTVPIGLPIEIKKSGAPDTQGLILQEFKYPFVAKKYNLFEEEKRLVWPESPEWELELIDTLNWSLEKAIKEFRNEKVNQKQKEQNLDNYHMTDYKSHLHIKEFDIISRLVLDNFCPKEHNFRTEDCWGALYRKGHYIQTHHHWPSALSWTYYLKTSPNTEPFVFVGQEKEYPIYPEEGDLIIFPSVMNHRVSVSQTDDERIVIVGNIR
;
A
#
# COMPACT_ATOMS: atom_id res chain seq x y z
N MET A 1 18.06 -3.64 -6.96
CA MET A 1 17.25 -2.50 -6.50
C MET A 1 16.79 -1.69 -7.69
N ASN A 2 15.53 -1.81 -8.05
CA ASN A 2 14.94 -0.95 -9.07
C ASN A 2 14.30 0.24 -8.37
N SER A 3 14.84 1.44 -8.52
CA SER A 3 14.23 2.67 -8.04
C SER A 3 13.52 3.38 -9.16
N LEU A 4 12.22 3.62 -9.01
CA LEU A 4 11.45 4.47 -9.90
C LEU A 4 11.47 5.89 -9.35
N THR A 5 12.10 6.81 -10.08
CA THR A 5 12.06 8.24 -9.76
C THR A 5 10.85 8.85 -10.45
N VAL A 6 9.86 9.27 -9.67
CA VAL A 6 8.70 10.01 -10.18
C VAL A 6 8.97 11.50 -9.98
N PRO A 7 9.23 12.27 -11.04
CA PRO A 7 9.38 13.71 -10.94
C PRO A 7 8.00 14.31 -10.63
N ILE A 8 7.79 14.68 -9.39
CA ILE A 8 6.56 15.35 -8.96
C ILE A 8 6.95 16.72 -8.44
N GLY A 9 6.77 17.73 -9.27
CA GLY A 9 6.64 19.10 -8.81
C GLY A 9 5.18 19.30 -8.40
N LEU A 10 4.83 19.13 -7.14
CA LEU A 10 3.50 19.45 -6.65
C LEU A 10 3.58 20.71 -5.78
N PRO A 11 2.85 21.78 -6.12
CA PRO A 11 2.32 22.66 -5.11
C PRO A 11 1.23 21.87 -4.38
N ILE A 12 1.47 21.51 -3.11
CA ILE A 12 0.43 20.92 -2.27
C ILE A 12 -0.45 22.07 -1.79
N GLU A 13 -1.58 22.24 -2.41
CA GLU A 13 -2.63 23.13 -1.89
C GLU A 13 -3.33 22.37 -0.75
N ILE A 14 -2.95 22.65 0.49
CA ILE A 14 -3.67 22.13 1.65
C ILE A 14 -4.87 23.03 1.87
N LYS A 15 -6.02 22.64 1.30
CA LYS A 15 -7.31 23.22 1.69
C LYS A 15 -7.68 22.69 3.06
N LYS A 16 -7.58 23.50 4.10
CA LYS A 16 -8.24 23.22 5.37
C LYS A 16 -9.76 23.28 5.12
N SER A 17 -10.42 22.13 5.25
CA SER A 17 -11.88 22.10 5.24
C SER A 17 -12.41 22.93 6.40
N GLY A 18 -13.16 24.01 6.13
CA GLY A 18 -13.90 24.78 7.13
C GLY A 18 -13.43 26.18 7.46
N ALA A 19 -12.46 26.76 6.73
CA ALA A 19 -12.13 28.18 6.86
C ALA A 19 -12.60 28.95 5.62
N PRO A 20 -13.34 30.06 5.77
CA PRO A 20 -13.64 30.94 4.66
C PRO A 20 -12.35 31.66 4.25
N ASP A 21 -12.09 31.69 2.93
CA ASP A 21 -11.10 32.52 2.24
C ASP A 21 -9.73 32.71 2.89
N THR A 22 -8.96 31.64 3.04
CA THR A 22 -7.52 31.78 3.07
C THR A 22 -7.00 31.52 1.66
N GLN A 23 -6.45 32.54 1.01
CA GLN A 23 -5.63 32.41 -0.20
C GLN A 23 -4.69 31.24 0.00
N GLY A 24 -4.69 30.29 -0.97
CA GLY A 24 -3.94 29.07 -0.89
C GLY A 24 -2.48 29.34 -0.46
N LEU A 25 -2.12 28.88 0.72
CA LEU A 25 -0.77 28.94 1.19
C LEU A 25 -0.02 27.80 0.49
N ILE A 26 0.85 28.15 -0.46
CA ILE A 26 1.84 27.20 -1.01
C ILE A 26 2.82 26.95 0.12
N LEU A 27 2.62 25.86 0.87
CA LEU A 27 3.40 25.58 2.06
C LEU A 27 4.81 25.07 1.76
N GLN A 28 5.04 24.47 0.58
CA GLN A 28 6.38 24.05 0.13
C GLN A 28 6.40 23.65 -1.35
N GLU A 29 7.36 24.21 -2.08
CA GLU A 29 7.75 23.68 -3.40
C GLU A 29 8.78 22.56 -3.18
N PHE A 30 8.40 21.31 -3.41
CA PHE A 30 9.37 20.22 -3.35
C PHE A 30 10.23 20.24 -4.61
N LYS A 31 11.50 20.65 -4.45
CA LYS A 31 12.49 20.70 -5.53
C LYS A 31 13.02 19.33 -5.98
N TYR A 32 12.72 18.26 -5.23
CA TYR A 32 13.27 16.94 -5.49
C TYR A 32 12.18 15.95 -5.90
N PRO A 33 12.49 15.06 -6.85
CA PRO A 33 11.55 14.02 -7.24
C PRO A 33 11.29 13.08 -6.05
N PHE A 34 10.04 12.71 -5.84
CA PHE A 34 9.71 11.63 -4.93
C PHE A 34 10.19 10.30 -5.53
N VAL A 35 10.75 9.44 -4.69
CA VAL A 35 11.30 8.16 -5.11
C VAL A 35 10.42 7.04 -4.53
N ALA A 36 9.83 6.26 -5.40
CA ALA A 36 9.27 4.98 -5.04
C ALA A 36 10.34 3.89 -5.22
N LYS A 37 10.46 2.99 -4.25
CA LYS A 37 11.39 1.86 -4.29
C LYS A 37 10.61 0.55 -4.45
N LYS A 38 11.10 -0.31 -5.32
CA LYS A 38 10.55 -1.66 -5.53
C LYS A 38 11.57 -2.71 -5.10
N TYR A 39 11.12 -3.69 -4.33
CA TYR A 39 11.85 -4.86 -3.89
C TYR A 39 11.04 -6.10 -4.24
N ASN A 40 11.66 -7.28 -4.28
CA ASN A 40 10.94 -8.54 -4.31
C ASN A 40 11.31 -9.34 -3.07
N LEU A 41 10.32 -9.71 -2.24
CA LEU A 41 10.57 -10.34 -0.95
C LEU A 41 11.12 -11.76 -1.10
N PHE A 42 10.81 -12.48 -2.18
CA PHE A 42 11.41 -13.79 -2.44
C PHE A 42 12.91 -13.69 -2.73
N GLU A 43 13.32 -12.64 -3.47
CA GLU A 43 14.74 -12.38 -3.75
C GLU A 43 15.51 -11.95 -2.49
N GLU A 44 14.86 -11.23 -1.61
CA GLU A 44 15.45 -10.70 -0.37
C GLU A 44 15.34 -11.67 0.82
N GLU A 45 14.58 -12.75 0.73
CA GLU A 45 14.20 -13.65 1.85
C GLU A 45 15.35 -14.02 2.77
N LYS A 46 16.51 -14.38 2.21
CA LYS A 46 17.70 -14.77 2.98
C LYS A 46 18.36 -13.63 3.77
N ARG A 47 17.97 -12.39 3.49
CA ARG A 47 18.52 -11.18 4.12
C ARG A 47 17.53 -10.54 5.08
N LEU A 48 16.27 -11.00 5.08
CA LEU A 48 15.25 -10.44 5.93
C LEU A 48 15.54 -10.72 7.40
N VAL A 49 15.43 -9.69 8.20
CA VAL A 49 15.33 -9.80 9.65
C VAL A 49 13.87 -10.02 9.98
N TRP A 50 13.56 -11.24 10.40
CA TRP A 50 12.21 -11.60 10.77
C TRP A 50 11.86 -11.05 12.17
N PRO A 51 10.66 -10.53 12.37
CA PRO A 51 10.24 -10.08 13.67
C PRO A 51 10.07 -11.28 14.62
N GLU A 52 10.58 -11.16 15.83
CA GLU A 52 10.38 -12.18 16.86
C GLU A 52 8.87 -12.35 17.12
N SER A 53 8.37 -13.56 16.93
CA SER A 53 7.00 -13.94 17.22
C SER A 53 6.96 -15.38 17.73
N PRO A 54 6.55 -15.63 18.98
CA PRO A 54 6.45 -16.99 19.53
C PRO A 54 5.49 -17.91 18.76
N GLU A 55 4.60 -17.30 17.97
CA GLU A 55 3.57 -18.01 17.20
C GLU A 55 3.95 -18.22 15.74
N TRP A 56 5.14 -17.74 15.33
CA TRP A 56 5.62 -17.83 13.95
C TRP A 56 6.97 -18.51 13.92
N GLU A 57 6.98 -19.82 13.65
CA GLU A 57 8.20 -20.64 13.66
C GLU A 57 8.88 -20.75 12.29
N LEU A 58 8.16 -20.45 11.21
CA LEU A 58 8.66 -20.60 9.85
C LEU A 58 8.95 -19.23 9.22
N GLU A 59 10.22 -18.89 9.10
CA GLU A 59 10.71 -17.66 8.48
C GLU A 59 10.74 -17.78 6.94
N LEU A 60 9.58 -18.08 6.33
CA LEU A 60 9.43 -18.28 4.90
C LEU A 60 8.33 -17.40 4.34
N ILE A 61 8.65 -16.67 3.27
CA ILE A 61 7.69 -15.79 2.58
C ILE A 61 6.49 -16.57 2.05
N ASP A 62 6.69 -17.75 1.47
CA ASP A 62 5.59 -18.58 0.97
C ASP A 62 4.58 -18.95 2.06
N THR A 63 5.08 -19.28 3.27
CA THR A 63 4.21 -19.62 4.39
C THR A 63 3.43 -18.42 4.89
N LEU A 64 4.09 -17.26 4.97
CA LEU A 64 3.43 -16.00 5.34
C LEU A 64 2.38 -15.61 4.29
N ASN A 65 2.71 -15.74 3.01
CA ASN A 65 1.80 -15.44 1.90
C ASN A 65 0.55 -16.30 1.93
N TRP A 66 0.71 -17.61 2.12
CA TRP A 66 -0.44 -18.52 2.23
C TRP A 66 -1.36 -18.14 3.40
N SER A 67 -0.79 -17.83 4.57
CA SER A 67 -1.56 -17.44 5.74
C SER A 67 -2.26 -16.10 5.58
N LEU A 68 -1.60 -15.10 4.97
CA LEU A 68 -2.18 -13.80 4.64
C LEU A 68 -3.33 -13.92 3.63
N GLU A 69 -3.15 -14.70 2.56
CA GLU A 69 -4.21 -14.95 1.57
C GLU A 69 -5.45 -15.55 2.22
N LYS A 70 -5.25 -16.55 3.08
CA LYS A 70 -6.33 -17.17 3.86
C LYS A 70 -7.04 -16.15 4.74
N ALA A 71 -6.29 -15.37 5.52
CA ALA A 71 -6.85 -14.36 6.42
C ALA A 71 -7.69 -13.32 5.65
N ILE A 72 -7.21 -12.85 4.49
CA ILE A 72 -7.95 -11.89 3.65
C ILE A 72 -9.25 -12.51 3.10
N LYS A 73 -9.17 -13.72 2.56
CA LYS A 73 -10.33 -14.39 1.94
C LYS A 73 -11.41 -14.77 2.96
N GLU A 74 -11.01 -15.11 4.18
CA GLU A 74 -11.92 -15.48 5.27
C GLU A 74 -12.44 -14.27 6.05
N PHE A 75 -11.82 -13.09 5.90
CA PHE A 75 -12.24 -11.89 6.62
C PHE A 75 -13.69 -11.50 6.30
N ARG A 76 -14.49 -11.35 7.35
CA ARG A 76 -15.89 -10.95 7.24
C ARG A 76 -16.17 -9.76 8.15
N ASN A 77 -16.14 -8.58 7.58
CA ASN A 77 -16.53 -7.37 8.27
C ASN A 77 -17.66 -6.68 7.49
N GLU A 78 -18.88 -6.98 7.86
CA GLU A 78 -20.08 -6.43 7.22
C GLU A 78 -20.12 -4.90 7.26
N LYS A 79 -19.61 -4.30 8.34
CA LYS A 79 -19.60 -2.83 8.50
C LYS A 79 -18.68 -2.14 7.49
N VAL A 80 -17.50 -2.70 7.23
CA VAL A 80 -16.56 -2.17 6.22
C VAL A 80 -17.18 -2.31 4.83
N ASN A 81 -17.70 -3.48 4.51
CA ASN A 81 -18.32 -3.76 3.21
C ASN A 81 -19.56 -2.88 2.97
N GLN A 82 -20.37 -2.62 3.99
CA GLN A 82 -21.55 -1.77 3.89
C GLN A 82 -21.15 -0.31 3.66
N LYS A 83 -20.19 0.21 4.43
CA LYS A 83 -19.69 1.58 4.27
C LYS A 83 -19.10 1.83 2.89
N GLN A 84 -18.37 0.87 2.32
CA GLN A 84 -17.84 0.96 0.96
C GLN A 84 -18.96 1.01 -0.09
N LYS A 85 -19.98 0.15 0.06
CA LYS A 85 -21.14 0.16 -0.83
C LYS A 85 -21.93 1.46 -0.78
N GLU A 86 -22.12 2.02 0.42
CA GLU A 86 -22.86 3.28 0.62
C GLU A 86 -22.12 4.49 0.04
N GLN A 87 -20.79 4.47 0.05
CA GLN A 87 -19.98 5.59 -0.41
C GLN A 87 -19.63 5.54 -1.90
N ASN A 88 -19.89 4.44 -2.60
CA ASN A 88 -19.58 4.25 -4.04
C ASN A 88 -18.12 4.56 -4.43
N LEU A 89 -17.20 4.50 -3.45
CA LEU A 89 -15.86 5.05 -3.60
C LEU A 89 -14.87 4.04 -4.17
N ASP A 90 -14.93 2.80 -3.71
CA ASP A 90 -14.01 1.75 -4.14
C ASP A 90 -14.75 0.42 -4.15
N ASN A 91 -14.68 -0.28 -5.26
CA ASN A 91 -15.34 -1.58 -5.41
C ASN A 91 -14.29 -2.69 -5.33
N TYR A 92 -13.94 -3.12 -4.11
CA TYR A 92 -13.05 -4.24 -3.84
C TYR A 92 -13.31 -4.83 -2.44
N HIS A 93 -12.88 -6.06 -2.21
CA HIS A 93 -12.95 -6.67 -0.87
C HIS A 93 -11.72 -6.27 -0.06
N MET A 94 -11.90 -5.80 1.17
CA MET A 94 -10.79 -5.45 2.06
C MET A 94 -11.03 -5.92 3.50
N THR A 95 -9.94 -6.09 4.24
CA THR A 95 -9.95 -6.21 5.70
C THR A 95 -10.08 -4.82 6.35
N ASP A 96 -10.10 -4.72 7.67
CA ASP A 96 -10.07 -3.40 8.30
C ASP A 96 -8.66 -2.78 8.27
N TYR A 97 -8.59 -1.45 8.39
CA TYR A 97 -7.33 -0.70 8.31
C TYR A 97 -6.34 -1.02 9.42
N LYS A 98 -6.80 -1.60 10.53
CA LYS A 98 -5.97 -1.93 11.70
C LYS A 98 -5.77 -3.43 11.86
N SER A 99 -5.82 -4.20 10.76
CA SER A 99 -5.67 -5.67 10.80
C SER A 99 -4.39 -6.13 11.52
N HIS A 100 -3.31 -5.36 11.46
CA HIS A 100 -2.07 -5.66 12.16
C HIS A 100 -2.19 -5.66 13.71
N LEU A 101 -3.26 -5.09 14.28
CA LEU A 101 -3.45 -5.07 15.72
C LEU A 101 -4.15 -6.34 16.26
N HIS A 102 -4.72 -7.17 15.39
CA HIS A 102 -5.52 -8.34 15.82
C HIS A 102 -5.40 -9.56 14.91
N ILE A 103 -4.68 -9.46 13.80
CA ILE A 103 -4.37 -10.58 12.91
C ILE A 103 -2.85 -10.69 12.83
N LYS A 104 -2.29 -11.76 13.38
CA LYS A 104 -0.83 -11.92 13.55
C LYS A 104 -0.04 -11.83 12.25
N GLU A 105 -0.58 -12.36 11.15
CA GLU A 105 0.07 -12.32 9.85
C GLU A 105 0.29 -10.89 9.35
N PHE A 106 -0.68 -10.01 9.62
CA PHE A 106 -0.57 -8.58 9.30
C PHE A 106 0.41 -7.85 10.21
N ASP A 107 0.53 -8.24 11.47
CA ASP A 107 1.56 -7.71 12.37
C ASP A 107 2.96 -8.13 11.87
N ILE A 108 3.13 -9.40 11.51
CA ILE A 108 4.41 -9.93 11.02
C ILE A 108 4.85 -9.19 9.75
N ILE A 109 4.01 -9.11 8.71
CA ILE A 109 4.39 -8.44 7.47
C ILE A 109 4.65 -6.94 7.69
N SER A 110 3.87 -6.26 8.53
CA SER A 110 4.05 -4.84 8.80
C SER A 110 5.38 -4.56 9.51
N ARG A 111 5.76 -5.37 10.49
CA ARG A 111 7.07 -5.28 11.17
C ARG A 111 8.21 -5.67 10.25
N LEU A 112 8.04 -6.73 9.43
CA LEU A 112 9.04 -7.13 8.45
C LEU A 112 9.37 -6.00 7.48
N VAL A 113 8.34 -5.30 6.96
CA VAL A 113 8.55 -4.13 6.10
C VAL A 113 9.23 -2.99 6.85
N LEU A 114 8.78 -2.69 8.05
CA LEU A 114 9.34 -1.61 8.87
C LEU A 114 10.83 -1.85 9.19
N ASP A 115 11.16 -3.06 9.61
CA ASP A 115 12.50 -3.41 10.11
C ASP A 115 13.54 -3.58 8.99
N ASN A 116 13.12 -3.98 7.79
CA ASN A 116 14.05 -4.27 6.71
C ASN A 116 14.16 -3.16 5.66
N PHE A 117 13.11 -2.36 5.46
CA PHE A 117 13.04 -1.46 4.32
C PHE A 117 12.83 0.00 4.67
N CYS A 118 12.54 0.32 5.93
CA CYS A 118 12.39 1.70 6.38
C CYS A 118 13.66 2.22 7.06
N PRO A 119 13.97 3.53 6.92
CA PRO A 119 15.11 4.14 7.61
C PRO A 119 14.98 4.02 9.13
N LYS A 120 15.99 3.43 9.79
CA LYS A 120 15.95 3.19 11.25
C LYS A 120 16.23 4.43 12.10
N GLU A 121 16.82 5.46 11.51
CA GLU A 121 17.05 6.75 12.13
C GLU A 121 15.79 7.56 12.44
N HIS A 122 14.67 7.18 11.79
CA HIS A 122 13.36 7.76 12.05
C HIS A 122 12.57 6.77 12.91
N ASN A 123 11.96 7.27 13.97
CA ASN A 123 11.16 6.45 14.89
C ASN A 123 9.81 6.06 14.26
N PHE A 124 9.88 5.40 13.11
CA PHE A 124 8.72 4.98 12.33
C PHE A 124 7.94 3.87 13.02
N ARG A 125 6.62 3.92 12.85
CA ARG A 125 5.70 2.90 13.32
C ARG A 125 4.62 2.64 12.29
N THR A 126 4.08 1.44 12.26
CA THR A 126 2.91 1.11 11.45
C THR A 126 1.71 1.89 11.97
N GLU A 127 1.08 2.68 11.10
CA GLU A 127 -0.16 3.39 11.40
C GLU A 127 -1.36 2.54 10.99
N ASP A 128 -1.37 2.04 9.76
CA ASP A 128 -2.39 1.18 9.19
C ASP A 128 -1.74 0.00 8.48
N CYS A 129 -2.43 -1.14 8.46
CA CYS A 129 -2.08 -2.28 7.62
C CYS A 129 -3.34 -3.11 7.36
N TRP A 130 -3.66 -3.31 6.08
CA TRP A 130 -4.84 -4.06 5.64
C TRP A 130 -4.57 -4.85 4.38
N GLY A 131 -5.43 -5.84 4.12
CA GLY A 131 -5.43 -6.61 2.89
C GLY A 131 -6.54 -6.17 1.96
N ALA A 132 -6.29 -6.24 0.65
CA ALA A 132 -7.26 -5.94 -0.38
C ALA A 132 -7.25 -7.00 -1.48
N LEU A 133 -8.43 -7.45 -1.88
CA LEU A 133 -8.63 -8.43 -2.94
C LEU A 133 -9.45 -7.80 -4.07
N TYR A 134 -8.84 -7.72 -5.24
CA TYR A 134 -9.43 -7.18 -6.46
C TYR A 134 -9.85 -8.30 -7.40
N ARG A 135 -11.00 -8.13 -8.02
CA ARG A 135 -11.55 -8.95 -9.10
C ARG A 135 -12.02 -8.05 -10.23
N LYS A 136 -12.51 -8.64 -11.29
CA LYS A 136 -13.08 -7.90 -12.42
C LYS A 136 -14.08 -6.83 -11.98
N GLY A 137 -13.90 -5.63 -12.52
CA GLY A 137 -14.69 -4.45 -12.18
C GLY A 137 -14.24 -3.70 -10.94
N HIS A 138 -13.31 -4.26 -10.13
CA HIS A 138 -12.78 -3.58 -8.96
C HIS A 138 -11.71 -2.55 -9.35
N TYR A 139 -11.63 -1.45 -8.61
CA TYR A 139 -10.69 -0.34 -8.84
C TYR A 139 -10.49 0.48 -7.57
N ILE A 140 -9.48 1.35 -7.59
CA ILE A 140 -9.31 2.44 -6.61
C ILE A 140 -9.10 3.74 -7.38
N GLN A 141 -9.83 4.76 -7.01
CA GLN A 141 -9.67 6.12 -7.56
C GLN A 141 -8.32 6.72 -7.14
N THR A 142 -7.91 7.78 -7.82
CA THR A 142 -6.71 8.52 -7.47
C THR A 142 -6.83 9.10 -6.06
N HIS A 143 -5.87 8.76 -5.21
CA HIS A 143 -5.80 9.18 -3.82
C HIS A 143 -4.36 9.21 -3.32
N HIS A 144 -4.17 9.65 -2.08
CA HIS A 144 -2.92 9.61 -1.33
C HIS A 144 -3.20 9.28 0.15
N HIS A 145 -2.14 9.03 0.92
CA HIS A 145 -2.27 8.64 2.33
C HIS A 145 -1.70 9.70 3.31
N TRP A 146 -1.68 10.99 2.91
CA TRP A 146 -1.33 12.04 3.86
C TRP A 146 -2.28 12.01 5.08
N PRO A 147 -1.82 12.14 6.36
CA PRO A 147 -0.49 12.64 6.78
C PRO A 147 0.57 11.57 7.10
N SER A 148 0.40 10.33 6.71
CA SER A 148 1.44 9.32 6.90
C SER A 148 2.73 9.70 6.16
N ALA A 149 3.89 9.24 6.64
CA ALA A 149 5.18 9.55 6.05
C ALA A 149 5.45 8.70 4.80
N LEU A 150 5.31 7.38 4.96
CA LEU A 150 5.50 6.39 3.91
C LEU A 150 4.26 5.52 3.77
N SER A 151 4.00 5.07 2.55
CA SER A 151 3.05 4.02 2.25
C SER A 151 3.76 2.89 1.53
N TRP A 152 3.23 1.69 1.66
CA TRP A 152 3.74 0.54 0.96
C TRP A 152 2.62 -0.37 0.50
N THR A 153 2.89 -1.11 -0.58
CA THR A 153 2.00 -2.14 -1.12
C THR A 153 2.82 -3.38 -1.43
N TYR A 154 2.42 -4.51 -0.86
CA TYR A 154 3.00 -5.81 -1.11
C TYR A 154 2.06 -6.65 -1.96
N TYR A 155 2.55 -7.22 -3.05
CA TYR A 155 1.78 -8.01 -4.00
C TYR A 155 1.86 -9.48 -3.64
N LEU A 156 0.86 -9.94 -2.90
CA LEU A 156 0.74 -11.31 -2.45
C LEU A 156 0.38 -12.25 -3.60
N LYS A 157 -0.50 -11.78 -4.47
CA LYS A 157 -0.97 -12.50 -5.66
C LYS A 157 -1.28 -11.51 -6.77
N THR A 158 -0.79 -11.80 -7.96
CA THR A 158 -1.10 -11.02 -9.17
C THR A 158 -0.91 -11.88 -10.40
N SER A 159 -1.37 -11.42 -11.56
CA SER A 159 -1.10 -12.06 -12.85
C SER A 159 -0.64 -11.02 -13.88
N PRO A 160 0.03 -11.44 -14.95
CA PRO A 160 0.41 -10.53 -16.04
C PRO A 160 -0.78 -9.81 -16.69
N ASN A 161 -1.99 -10.34 -16.50
CA ASN A 161 -3.22 -9.78 -17.05
C ASN A 161 -3.87 -8.75 -16.13
N THR A 162 -3.35 -8.55 -14.91
CA THR A 162 -3.91 -7.57 -13.99
C THR A 162 -3.46 -6.16 -14.34
N GLU A 163 -4.32 -5.18 -14.08
CA GLU A 163 -4.05 -3.78 -14.36
C GLU A 163 -2.87 -3.24 -13.54
N PRO A 164 -2.10 -2.26 -14.06
CA PRO A 164 -0.98 -1.70 -13.33
C PRO A 164 -1.41 -0.94 -12.07
N PHE A 165 -0.48 -0.82 -11.13
CA PHE A 165 -0.47 0.21 -10.13
C PHE A 165 0.07 1.49 -10.77
N VAL A 166 -0.62 2.62 -10.64
CA VAL A 166 -0.28 3.84 -11.36
C VAL A 166 0.00 4.97 -10.40
N PHE A 167 1.20 5.54 -10.44
CA PHE A 167 1.44 6.84 -9.84
C PHE A 167 0.99 7.95 -10.80
N VAL A 168 0.24 8.91 -10.24
CA VAL A 168 -0.35 10.02 -10.99
C VAL A 168 0.47 11.27 -10.74
N GLY A 169 1.28 11.65 -11.72
CA GLY A 169 2.03 12.90 -11.71
C GLY A 169 1.22 14.05 -12.31
N GLN A 170 1.77 15.24 -12.30
CA GLN A 170 1.10 16.43 -12.87
C GLN A 170 0.96 16.35 -14.40
N GLU A 171 2.01 15.90 -15.08
CA GLU A 171 2.06 15.91 -16.55
C GLU A 171 1.80 14.53 -17.16
N LYS A 172 2.09 13.47 -16.44
CA LYS A 172 1.96 12.10 -16.91
C LYS A 172 1.73 11.10 -15.80
N GLU A 173 1.26 9.93 -16.18
CA GLU A 173 1.11 8.77 -15.34
C GLU A 173 2.30 7.83 -15.46
N TYR A 174 2.59 7.11 -14.37
CA TYR A 174 3.70 6.16 -14.28
C TYR A 174 3.15 4.79 -13.87
N PRO A 175 2.81 3.94 -14.86
CA PRO A 175 2.32 2.61 -14.57
C PRO A 175 3.47 1.71 -14.09
N ILE A 176 3.19 0.92 -13.07
CA ILE A 176 4.05 -0.17 -12.59
C ILE A 176 3.26 -1.46 -12.77
N TYR A 177 3.91 -2.48 -13.31
CA TYR A 177 3.37 -3.84 -13.44
C TYR A 177 4.04 -4.72 -12.38
N PRO A 178 3.40 -4.92 -11.24
CA PRO A 178 3.99 -5.70 -10.17
C PRO A 178 3.90 -7.20 -10.45
N GLU A 179 4.89 -7.92 -9.93
CA GLU A 179 4.90 -9.37 -9.87
C GLU A 179 4.62 -9.86 -8.44
N GLU A 180 4.31 -11.13 -8.28
CA GLU A 180 4.15 -11.73 -6.94
C GLU A 180 5.45 -11.60 -6.13
N GLY A 181 5.32 -11.24 -4.86
CA GLY A 181 6.45 -10.93 -4.00
C GLY A 181 6.94 -9.48 -4.08
N ASP A 182 6.48 -8.66 -5.02
CA ASP A 182 6.89 -7.27 -5.13
C ASP A 182 6.36 -6.43 -3.95
N LEU A 183 7.27 -5.67 -3.35
CA LEU A 183 7.00 -4.65 -2.34
C LEU A 183 7.36 -3.28 -2.92
N ILE A 184 6.38 -2.39 -2.99
CA ILE A 184 6.57 -1.00 -3.41
C ILE A 184 6.43 -0.09 -2.20
N ILE A 185 7.46 0.71 -1.90
CA ILE A 185 7.46 1.69 -0.81
C ILE A 185 7.62 3.09 -1.39
N PHE A 186 6.78 4.02 -0.97
CA PHE A 186 6.73 5.36 -1.52
C PHE A 186 6.27 6.41 -0.49
N PRO A 187 6.62 7.69 -0.66
CA PRO A 187 6.07 8.77 0.15
C PRO A 187 4.55 8.83 0.07
N SER A 188 3.89 8.90 1.22
CA SER A 188 2.43 8.82 1.32
C SER A 188 1.67 9.96 0.62
N VAL A 189 2.35 11.04 0.28
CA VAL A 189 1.77 12.18 -0.48
C VAL A 189 1.66 11.91 -1.98
N MET A 190 2.26 10.82 -2.49
CA MET A 190 2.21 10.49 -3.91
C MET A 190 0.80 10.01 -4.29
N ASN A 191 0.19 10.74 -5.23
CA ASN A 191 -1.07 10.33 -5.80
C ASN A 191 -0.92 9.03 -6.58
N HIS A 192 -1.80 8.07 -6.32
CA HIS A 192 -1.79 6.79 -7.00
C HIS A 192 -3.20 6.23 -7.15
N ARG A 193 -3.35 5.27 -8.05
CA ARG A 193 -4.63 4.60 -8.35
C ARG A 193 -4.41 3.16 -8.81
N VAL A 194 -5.49 2.39 -8.79
CA VAL A 194 -5.59 1.10 -9.46
C VAL A 194 -6.69 1.20 -10.50
N SER A 195 -6.35 0.91 -11.76
CA SER A 195 -7.33 0.94 -12.86
C SER A 195 -8.39 -0.14 -12.68
N VAL A 196 -9.53 0.04 -13.35
CA VAL A 196 -10.63 -0.95 -13.32
C VAL A 196 -10.12 -2.28 -13.87
N SER A 197 -10.15 -3.32 -13.05
CA SER A 197 -9.72 -4.66 -13.45
C SER A 197 -10.61 -5.22 -14.57
N GLN A 198 -9.99 -5.64 -15.66
CA GLN A 198 -10.67 -6.22 -16.82
C GLN A 198 -10.65 -7.76 -16.81
N THR A 199 -9.83 -8.36 -15.96
CA THR A 199 -9.65 -9.80 -15.85
C THR A 199 -10.40 -10.39 -14.65
N ASP A 200 -10.74 -11.67 -14.72
CA ASP A 200 -11.25 -12.46 -13.60
C ASP A 200 -10.11 -12.99 -12.68
N ASP A 201 -8.85 -12.75 -13.06
CA ASP A 201 -7.70 -13.08 -12.22
C ASP A 201 -7.72 -12.25 -10.93
N GLU A 202 -7.49 -12.92 -9.81
CA GLU A 202 -7.43 -12.25 -8.51
C GLU A 202 -6.10 -11.50 -8.34
N ARG A 203 -6.18 -10.26 -7.89
CA ARG A 203 -5.06 -9.55 -7.30
C ARG A 203 -5.29 -9.44 -5.80
N ILE A 204 -4.32 -9.86 -5.01
CA ILE A 204 -4.33 -9.73 -3.56
C ILE A 204 -3.11 -8.93 -3.15
N VAL A 205 -3.34 -7.85 -2.40
CA VAL A 205 -2.27 -6.98 -1.90
C VAL A 205 -2.43 -6.74 -0.42
N ILE A 206 -1.30 -6.51 0.25
CA ILE A 206 -1.24 -5.94 1.59
C ILE A 206 -0.79 -4.50 1.44
N VAL A 207 -1.50 -3.60 2.08
CA VAL A 207 -1.19 -2.17 2.08
C VAL A 207 -0.90 -1.72 3.50
N GLY A 208 0.07 -0.84 3.67
CA GLY A 208 0.34 -0.25 4.96
C GLY A 208 0.78 1.20 4.87
N ASN A 209 0.51 1.92 5.94
CA ASN A 209 0.94 3.30 6.15
C ASN A 209 1.85 3.36 7.36
N ILE A 210 2.89 4.18 7.26
CA ILE A 210 3.94 4.36 8.27
C ILE A 210 3.99 5.84 8.64
N ARG A 211 4.04 6.07 9.94
CA ARG A 211 4.10 7.41 10.53
C ARG A 211 5.28 7.56 11.46
#